data_0add4cdb2a4ff36f491bf1f6609d0f4f
#
_entry.id   0add4cdb2a4ff36f491bf1f6609d0f4f
#
_cell.length_a   1.000
_cell.length_b   1.000
_cell.length_c   1.000
_cell.angle_alpha   90.00
_cell.angle_beta   90.00
_cell.angle_gamma   90.00
#
_symmetry.space_group_name_H-M   'P 1'
#
loop_
_entity.id
_entity.type
_entity.pdbx_description
1 polymer ?
#
loop_
_entity_poly.entity_id
_entity_poly.type
_entity_poly.pdbx_seq_one_letter_code
_entity_poly.pdbx_strand_id
1 'polypeptide(L)'
;VLRVSTQVLEHFRDVAEVLQLPHGRVRLEGAYLGGGFGGKEDVTVECLLGLLVWKTRRPVQLVFSREESFIGHGKRHPYVLRYKTGATRSGELVAMEAEVISDSGAYAALSPWVLLYSLVTATGPYRVPNVKVDAHTVYTNNPIASAYRTFGSIQTCVAYEGQMDALARAIGMDPLLLREKNFLRKGDSIATGQVLESEPMLGETMRRAWEALGPVRAGEGPVRIARGLGASLTPYGRMCWTRDSASAWVGMELDGTAVVRCAAPDVGGGQTSSLCSITAEILGLPLEQVTAVGRDSHFTPRAGTTTATRQLFMSGNAVLKAAGEVRRHLVDQAAEMLEASPADIELLDGRAMVRGAPDRALPFSALVRAATARGRPVQVLDKYDAPSAPTIDPATGQGKPFNDYTFGTQAVEVEVDEETGQTRVTRLAACYDIGQAINRQSAEGQVEGGAIQGLGHAILEEVVLEDGVSKNPHLLDYKIPTTLDAPPVVVVLLESGQGLGPFGAKGIGEPAMTPTPAAVMNAVSRAAGAPVVQFPLTAERVLAALKHPSPPSGERAG
;
A
#
# COMPACT_ATOMS: atom_id res chain seq x y z
N VAL A 1 -12.01 -0.79 28.92
CA VAL A 1 -10.79 -0.90 28.09
C VAL A 1 -10.93 -2.13 27.22
N LEU A 2 -10.65 -2.00 25.93
CA LEU A 2 -10.62 -3.08 24.95
C LEU A 2 -9.21 -3.20 24.41
N ARG A 3 -8.62 -4.39 24.44
CA ARG A 3 -7.33 -4.67 23.80
C ARG A 3 -7.59 -5.52 22.56
N VAL A 4 -7.37 -4.94 21.39
CA VAL A 4 -7.84 -5.51 20.12
C VAL A 4 -6.75 -5.50 19.07
N SER A 5 -6.77 -6.51 18.20
CA SER A 5 -5.94 -6.60 16.99
C SER A 5 -6.63 -5.81 15.87
N THR A 6 -6.33 -4.50 15.74
CA THR A 6 -7.00 -3.60 14.80
C THR A 6 -6.03 -2.62 14.13
N GLN A 7 -6.35 -2.20 12.91
CA GLN A 7 -5.68 -1.12 12.18
C GLN A 7 -6.21 0.27 12.58
N VAL A 8 -7.32 0.33 13.36
CA VAL A 8 -8.10 1.55 13.60
C VAL A 8 -8.33 1.74 15.08
N LEU A 9 -7.54 2.58 15.74
CA LEU A 9 -7.77 2.90 17.15
C LEU A 9 -9.09 3.65 17.38
N GLU A 10 -9.59 4.33 16.37
CA GLU A 10 -10.84 5.08 16.41
C GLU A 10 -12.10 4.23 16.53
N HIS A 11 -12.04 2.89 16.37
CA HIS A 11 -13.16 1.97 16.61
C HIS A 11 -13.71 2.05 18.06
N PHE A 12 -13.00 2.72 18.97
CA PHE A 12 -13.60 3.02 20.29
C PHE A 12 -14.90 3.83 20.17
N ARG A 13 -15.08 4.61 19.09
CA ARG A 13 -16.30 5.38 18.83
C ARG A 13 -17.46 4.46 18.47
N ASP A 14 -17.22 3.52 17.56
CA ASP A 14 -18.23 2.54 17.12
C ASP A 14 -18.72 1.71 18.32
N VAL A 15 -17.79 1.26 19.16
CA VAL A 15 -18.12 0.55 20.40
C VAL A 15 -18.93 1.44 21.36
N ALA A 16 -18.55 2.70 21.49
CA ALA A 16 -19.26 3.65 22.37
C ALA A 16 -20.69 3.91 21.85
N GLU A 17 -20.86 4.08 20.54
CA GLU A 17 -22.16 4.29 19.89
C GLU A 17 -23.08 3.07 20.08
N VAL A 18 -22.58 1.85 19.81
CA VAL A 18 -23.33 0.60 20.01
C VAL A 18 -23.76 0.42 21.47
N LEU A 19 -22.92 0.81 22.42
CA LEU A 19 -23.20 0.72 23.85
C LEU A 19 -23.92 1.96 24.42
N GLN A 20 -24.19 2.97 23.59
CA GLN A 20 -24.79 4.25 24.00
C GLN A 20 -23.97 4.94 25.11
N LEU A 21 -22.65 4.93 25.00
CA LEU A 21 -21.72 5.54 25.93
C LEU A 21 -21.07 6.80 25.33
N PRO A 22 -20.70 7.77 26.17
CA PRO A 22 -19.80 8.83 25.72
C PRO A 22 -18.47 8.25 25.20
N HIS A 23 -17.94 8.79 24.09
CA HIS A 23 -16.72 8.30 23.44
C HIS A 23 -15.52 8.18 24.40
N GLY A 24 -15.34 9.17 25.30
CA GLY A 24 -14.27 9.16 26.30
C GLY A 24 -14.38 8.08 27.38
N ARG A 25 -15.48 7.31 27.43
CA ARG A 25 -15.65 6.17 28.36
C ARG A 25 -15.14 4.85 27.78
N VAL A 26 -14.79 4.81 26.51
CA VAL A 26 -14.21 3.65 25.83
C VAL A 26 -12.77 3.92 25.46
N ARG A 27 -11.84 3.11 26.00
CA ARG A 27 -10.42 3.13 25.65
C ARG A 27 -10.10 1.87 24.86
N LEU A 28 -9.45 2.07 23.73
CA LEU A 28 -8.96 1.00 22.88
C LEU A 28 -7.44 0.97 22.92
N GLU A 29 -6.88 -0.18 23.23
CA GLU A 29 -5.45 -0.49 23.18
C GLU A 29 -5.20 -1.45 22.01
N GLY A 30 -4.32 -1.06 21.08
CA GLY A 30 -3.91 -1.94 19.99
C GLY A 30 -3.00 -3.07 20.50
N ALA A 31 -3.34 -4.30 20.17
CA ALA A 31 -2.43 -5.43 20.35
C ALA A 31 -1.29 -5.40 19.32
N TYR A 32 -0.29 -6.27 19.49
CA TYR A 32 0.66 -6.55 18.42
C TYR A 32 -0.06 -7.27 17.26
N LEU A 33 0.17 -6.81 16.04
CA LEU A 33 -0.50 -7.35 14.87
C LEU A 33 0.44 -8.25 14.07
N GLY A 34 -0.06 -9.43 13.73
CA GLY A 34 0.59 -10.35 12.77
C GLY A 34 0.11 -10.07 11.33
N GLY A 35 0.08 -8.80 10.93
CA GLY A 35 -0.48 -8.34 9.67
C GLY A 35 -1.89 -7.76 9.80
N GLY A 36 -2.28 -6.93 8.84
CA GLY A 36 -3.62 -6.33 8.77
C GLY A 36 -4.20 -6.42 7.37
N PHE A 37 -3.46 -5.92 6.37
CA PHE A 37 -3.76 -5.97 4.93
C PHE A 37 -5.15 -5.46 4.54
N GLY A 38 -5.81 -4.66 5.39
CA GLY A 38 -7.18 -4.20 5.23
C GLY A 38 -8.21 -5.03 6.00
N GLY A 39 -7.96 -6.31 6.30
CA GLY A 39 -8.89 -7.18 7.01
C GLY A 39 -9.16 -6.79 8.48
N LYS A 40 -8.42 -5.81 9.02
CA LYS A 40 -8.60 -5.27 10.37
C LYS A 40 -8.96 -3.77 10.32
N GLU A 41 -9.45 -3.31 9.18
CA GLU A 41 -9.91 -1.93 8.98
C GLU A 41 -11.38 -1.75 9.33
N ASP A 42 -12.21 -2.75 9.02
CA ASP A 42 -13.60 -2.79 9.50
C ASP A 42 -13.66 -3.17 10.98
N VAL A 43 -14.76 -2.76 11.63
CA VAL A 43 -15.12 -3.26 12.96
C VAL A 43 -15.45 -4.75 12.85
N THR A 44 -14.74 -5.59 13.58
CA THR A 44 -14.91 -7.04 13.55
C THR A 44 -15.41 -7.60 14.88
N VAL A 45 -14.53 -7.65 15.88
CA VAL A 45 -14.83 -8.21 17.21
C VAL A 45 -15.10 -7.14 18.26
N GLU A 46 -14.78 -5.89 17.99
CA GLU A 46 -14.73 -4.80 18.97
C GLU A 46 -16.08 -4.55 19.64
N CYS A 47 -17.15 -4.44 18.85
CA CYS A 47 -18.48 -4.19 19.38
C CYS A 47 -19.04 -5.39 20.13
N LEU A 48 -18.80 -6.62 19.63
CA LEU A 48 -19.19 -7.87 20.31
C LEU A 48 -18.47 -8.00 21.64
N LEU A 49 -17.15 -7.76 21.66
CA LEU A 49 -16.35 -7.79 22.88
C LEU A 49 -16.83 -6.74 23.88
N GLY A 50 -17.11 -5.53 23.40
CA GLY A 50 -17.66 -4.45 24.21
C GLY A 50 -18.99 -4.82 24.87
N LEU A 51 -19.91 -5.42 24.10
CA LEU A 51 -21.21 -5.87 24.59
C LEU A 51 -21.08 -7.00 25.64
N LEU A 52 -20.21 -7.98 25.40
CA LEU A 52 -19.94 -9.07 26.33
C LEU A 52 -19.41 -8.57 27.67
N VAL A 53 -18.41 -7.66 27.66
CA VAL A 53 -17.88 -7.02 28.87
C VAL A 53 -18.97 -6.20 29.59
N TRP A 54 -19.78 -5.45 28.81
CA TRP A 54 -20.87 -4.65 29.38
C TRP A 54 -21.91 -5.50 30.09
N LYS A 55 -22.28 -6.65 29.55
CA LYS A 55 -23.26 -7.58 30.11
C LYS A 55 -22.72 -8.38 31.29
N THR A 56 -21.51 -8.92 31.17
CA THR A 56 -20.96 -9.85 32.18
C THR A 56 -20.27 -9.14 33.34
N ARG A 57 -19.81 -7.90 33.14
CA ARG A 57 -18.98 -7.15 34.10
C ARG A 57 -17.73 -7.89 34.54
N ARG A 58 -17.20 -8.74 33.66
CA ARG A 58 -16.00 -9.56 33.88
C ARG A 58 -15.04 -9.36 32.71
N PRO A 59 -13.74 -9.67 32.88
CA PRO A 59 -12.82 -9.81 31.76
C PRO A 59 -13.35 -10.86 30.77
N VAL A 60 -13.31 -10.53 29.47
CA VAL A 60 -13.78 -11.40 28.37
C VAL A 60 -12.69 -11.45 27.30
N GLN A 61 -12.50 -12.63 26.73
CA GLN A 61 -11.67 -12.86 25.55
C GLN A 61 -12.55 -13.39 24.42
N LEU A 62 -12.35 -12.88 23.22
CA LEU A 62 -13.01 -13.30 21.99
C LEU A 62 -11.98 -13.52 20.90
N VAL A 63 -11.97 -14.71 20.32
CA VAL A 63 -11.10 -15.07 19.20
C VAL A 63 -11.94 -15.84 18.18
N PHE A 64 -12.00 -15.35 16.96
CA PHE A 64 -12.67 -16.08 15.89
C PHE A 64 -11.88 -17.34 15.49
N SER A 65 -12.58 -18.43 15.24
CA SER A 65 -12.04 -19.57 14.52
C SER A 65 -11.73 -19.19 13.07
N ARG A 66 -11.07 -20.05 12.33
CA ARG A 66 -10.84 -19.82 10.89
C ARG A 66 -12.15 -19.73 10.12
N GLU A 67 -13.10 -20.60 10.41
CA GLU A 67 -14.42 -20.60 9.78
C GLU A 67 -15.21 -19.33 10.10
N GLU A 68 -15.27 -18.94 11.37
CA GLU A 68 -15.91 -17.68 11.79
C GLU A 68 -15.27 -16.47 11.07
N SER A 69 -13.94 -16.49 10.91
CA SER A 69 -13.23 -15.46 10.16
C SER A 69 -13.59 -15.47 8.67
N PHE A 70 -13.80 -16.63 8.04
CA PHE A 70 -14.27 -16.72 6.66
C PHE A 70 -15.71 -16.21 6.49
N ILE A 71 -16.54 -16.30 7.48
CA ILE A 71 -17.92 -15.79 7.46
C ILE A 71 -17.96 -14.30 7.80
N GLY A 72 -17.32 -13.90 8.88
CA GLY A 72 -17.48 -12.58 9.50
C GLY A 72 -16.51 -11.50 9.09
N HIS A 73 -15.40 -11.85 8.43
CA HIS A 73 -14.40 -10.88 7.95
C HIS A 73 -14.67 -10.45 6.51
N GLY A 74 -14.32 -9.20 6.17
CA GLY A 74 -14.30 -8.72 4.80
C GLY A 74 -13.31 -9.49 3.92
N LYS A 75 -13.75 -9.84 2.69
CA LYS A 75 -12.96 -10.54 1.67
C LYS A 75 -12.58 -9.56 0.56
N ARG A 76 -11.61 -9.95 -0.28
CA ARG A 76 -11.39 -9.24 -1.55
C ARG A 76 -12.63 -9.37 -2.42
N HIS A 77 -13.06 -8.27 -3.01
CA HIS A 77 -14.19 -8.25 -3.92
C HIS A 77 -13.95 -9.13 -5.14
N PRO A 78 -14.86 -10.02 -5.52
CA PRO A 78 -14.92 -10.58 -6.86
C PRO A 78 -15.23 -9.47 -7.87
N TYR A 79 -14.61 -9.53 -9.06
CA TYR A 79 -14.79 -8.55 -10.11
C TYR A 79 -15.10 -9.20 -11.44
N VAL A 80 -15.96 -8.53 -12.22
CA VAL A 80 -16.10 -8.75 -13.66
C VAL A 80 -15.62 -7.48 -14.36
N LEU A 81 -14.60 -7.63 -15.21
CA LEU A 81 -13.93 -6.53 -15.88
C LEU A 81 -14.05 -6.71 -17.39
N ARG A 82 -14.67 -5.75 -18.08
CA ARG A 82 -14.78 -5.74 -19.54
C ARG A 82 -14.10 -4.51 -20.08
N TYR A 83 -12.99 -4.71 -20.78
CA TYR A 83 -12.17 -3.64 -21.31
C TYR A 83 -12.11 -3.71 -22.83
N LYS A 84 -12.20 -2.54 -23.46
CA LYS A 84 -12.01 -2.34 -24.89
C LYS A 84 -11.04 -1.18 -25.07
N THR A 85 -9.88 -1.46 -25.68
CA THR A 85 -8.82 -0.46 -25.83
C THR A 85 -8.42 -0.36 -27.30
N GLY A 86 -8.32 0.87 -27.78
CA GLY A 86 -7.88 1.18 -29.15
C GLY A 86 -6.49 1.80 -29.17
N ALA A 87 -5.67 1.37 -30.14
CA ALA A 87 -4.39 1.97 -30.42
C ALA A 87 -4.20 2.17 -31.94
N THR A 88 -3.34 3.09 -32.32
CA THR A 88 -2.86 3.21 -33.70
C THR A 88 -1.93 2.05 -34.04
N ARG A 89 -1.66 1.84 -35.34
CA ARG A 89 -0.65 0.84 -35.76
C ARG A 89 0.76 1.19 -35.33
N SER A 90 1.02 2.47 -35.06
CA SER A 90 2.29 2.97 -34.49
C SER A 90 2.39 2.80 -32.96
N GLY A 91 1.31 2.30 -32.31
CA GLY A 91 1.28 1.92 -30.90
C GLY A 91 0.84 3.04 -29.94
N GLU A 92 0.35 4.19 -30.42
CA GLU A 92 -0.24 5.20 -29.54
C GLU A 92 -1.66 4.79 -29.12
N LEU A 93 -1.96 4.81 -27.81
CA LEU A 93 -3.30 4.60 -27.30
C LEU A 93 -4.23 5.74 -27.72
N VAL A 94 -5.44 5.41 -28.15
CA VAL A 94 -6.44 6.37 -28.65
C VAL A 94 -7.62 6.48 -27.70
N ALA A 95 -8.13 5.35 -27.24
CA ALA A 95 -9.30 5.31 -26.36
C ALA A 95 -9.32 4.03 -25.51
N MET A 96 -10.00 4.13 -24.36
CA MET A 96 -10.31 2.99 -23.49
C MET A 96 -11.76 3.11 -23.00
N GLU A 97 -12.51 2.04 -23.17
CA GLU A 97 -13.82 1.84 -22.57
C GLU A 97 -13.74 0.67 -21.59
N ALA A 98 -14.21 0.88 -20.35
CA ALA A 98 -14.16 -0.11 -19.30
C ALA A 98 -15.51 -0.23 -18.58
N GLU A 99 -15.97 -1.45 -18.37
CA GLU A 99 -17.05 -1.78 -17.46
C GLU A 99 -16.46 -2.57 -16.28
N VAL A 100 -16.69 -2.05 -15.08
CA VAL A 100 -16.14 -2.59 -13.83
C VAL A 100 -17.31 -2.95 -12.92
N ILE A 101 -17.51 -4.24 -12.67
CA ILE A 101 -18.55 -4.73 -11.77
C ILE A 101 -17.88 -5.44 -10.60
N SER A 102 -18.19 -5.01 -9.37
CA SER A 102 -17.71 -5.62 -8.14
C SER A 102 -18.84 -6.18 -7.30
N ASP A 103 -18.62 -7.34 -6.67
CA ASP A 103 -19.54 -7.95 -5.73
C ASP A 103 -19.20 -7.51 -4.30
N SER A 104 -20.14 -6.84 -3.61
CA SER A 104 -19.97 -6.41 -2.22
C SER A 104 -20.37 -7.49 -1.21
N GLY A 105 -21.00 -8.56 -1.65
CA GLY A 105 -21.72 -9.47 -0.77
C GLY A 105 -22.97 -8.84 -0.18
N ALA A 106 -23.38 -9.32 0.99
CA ALA A 106 -24.65 -8.92 1.60
C ALA A 106 -24.66 -7.50 2.22
N TYR A 107 -23.48 -6.90 2.41
CA TYR A 107 -23.34 -5.58 3.04
C TYR A 107 -22.35 -4.71 2.29
N ALA A 108 -22.60 -3.40 2.28
CA ALA A 108 -21.74 -2.43 1.56
C ALA A 108 -20.32 -2.35 2.14
N ALA A 109 -20.18 -2.33 3.46
CA ALA A 109 -18.90 -2.08 4.13
C ALA A 109 -18.09 -0.95 3.43
N LEU A 110 -16.85 -1.21 3.02
CA LEU A 110 -16.03 -0.25 2.27
C LEU A 110 -16.13 -0.40 0.74
N SER A 111 -17.06 -1.22 0.22
CA SER A 111 -17.19 -1.51 -1.21
C SER A 111 -17.35 -0.27 -2.10
N PRO A 112 -18.12 0.79 -1.74
CA PRO A 112 -18.19 1.99 -2.56
C PRO A 112 -16.85 2.70 -2.73
N TRP A 113 -16.02 2.69 -1.69
CA TRP A 113 -14.67 3.26 -1.72
C TRP A 113 -13.70 2.42 -2.54
N VAL A 114 -13.79 1.07 -2.43
CA VAL A 114 -12.99 0.13 -3.23
C VAL A 114 -13.30 0.32 -4.71
N LEU A 115 -14.57 0.48 -5.07
CA LEU A 115 -14.97 0.75 -6.45
C LEU A 115 -14.42 2.09 -6.96
N LEU A 116 -14.43 3.12 -6.12
CA LEU A 116 -13.92 4.44 -6.48
C LEU A 116 -12.41 4.43 -6.73
N TYR A 117 -11.63 3.66 -5.94
CA TYR A 117 -10.21 3.42 -6.22
C TYR A 117 -10.00 2.69 -7.55
N SER A 118 -10.84 1.68 -7.85
CA SER A 118 -10.82 0.99 -9.14
C SER A 118 -11.06 1.94 -10.30
N LEU A 119 -12.02 2.85 -10.16
CA LEU A 119 -12.33 3.87 -11.16
C LEU A 119 -11.15 4.80 -11.41
N VAL A 120 -10.52 5.31 -10.36
CA VAL A 120 -9.35 6.20 -10.46
C VAL A 120 -8.18 5.51 -11.15
N THR A 121 -7.98 4.20 -10.92
CA THR A 121 -6.86 3.42 -11.45
C THR A 121 -7.21 2.64 -12.72
N ALA A 122 -8.38 2.84 -13.31
CA ALA A 122 -8.90 2.03 -14.42
C ALA A 122 -8.01 2.04 -15.67
N THR A 123 -7.33 3.15 -15.95
CA THR A 123 -6.41 3.26 -17.11
C THR A 123 -4.97 2.89 -16.77
N GLY A 124 -4.70 2.63 -15.48
CA GLY A 124 -3.34 2.38 -15.00
C GLY A 124 -2.37 3.55 -15.25
N PRO A 125 -1.07 3.24 -15.43
CA PRO A 125 -0.03 4.24 -15.61
C PRO A 125 0.09 4.73 -17.06
N TYR A 126 -1.01 4.70 -17.84
CA TYR A 126 -0.99 4.99 -19.26
C TYR A 126 -1.73 6.28 -19.60
N ARG A 127 -1.18 7.02 -20.57
CA ARG A 127 -1.81 8.18 -21.20
C ARG A 127 -2.83 7.69 -22.21
N VAL A 128 -4.12 7.85 -21.90
CA VAL A 128 -5.24 7.48 -22.76
C VAL A 128 -6.07 8.74 -23.05
N PRO A 129 -6.11 9.25 -24.28
CA PRO A 129 -6.78 10.52 -24.60
C PRO A 129 -8.28 10.52 -24.38
N ASN A 130 -8.93 9.39 -24.63
CA ASN A 130 -10.38 9.27 -24.53
C ASN A 130 -10.72 8.09 -23.62
N VAL A 131 -11.37 8.36 -22.49
CA VAL A 131 -11.68 7.36 -21.47
C VAL A 131 -13.16 7.38 -21.13
N LYS A 132 -13.78 6.20 -21.09
CA LYS A 132 -15.10 5.99 -20.52
C LYS A 132 -15.02 4.81 -19.55
N VAL A 133 -15.44 5.01 -18.30
CA VAL A 133 -15.48 3.96 -17.29
C VAL A 133 -16.86 3.95 -16.64
N ASP A 134 -17.56 2.84 -16.77
CA ASP A 134 -18.80 2.55 -16.05
C ASP A 134 -18.48 1.56 -14.92
N ALA A 135 -18.72 1.96 -13.68
CA ALA A 135 -18.33 1.16 -12.51
C ALA A 135 -19.54 0.93 -11.59
N HIS A 136 -19.76 -0.32 -11.20
CA HIS A 136 -20.88 -0.73 -10.36
C HIS A 136 -20.43 -1.66 -9.26
N THR A 137 -20.92 -1.44 -8.04
CA THR A 137 -20.86 -2.44 -6.97
C THR A 137 -22.27 -2.95 -6.68
N VAL A 138 -22.40 -4.26 -6.57
CA VAL A 138 -23.70 -4.92 -6.44
C VAL A 138 -23.80 -5.70 -5.13
N TYR A 139 -24.99 -5.70 -4.54
CA TYR A 139 -25.29 -6.57 -3.42
C TYR A 139 -25.60 -7.99 -3.92
N THR A 140 -25.11 -8.98 -3.17
CA THR A 140 -25.41 -10.39 -3.40
C THR A 140 -25.65 -11.08 -2.06
N ASN A 141 -25.97 -12.38 -2.08
CA ASN A 141 -26.05 -13.21 -0.87
C ASN A 141 -24.70 -13.82 -0.44
N ASN A 142 -23.61 -13.36 -1.05
CA ASN A 142 -22.25 -13.80 -0.71
C ASN A 142 -21.79 -13.20 0.64
N PRO A 143 -20.77 -13.78 1.30
CA PRO A 143 -20.11 -13.15 2.42
C PRO A 143 -19.61 -11.76 2.09
N ILE A 144 -19.54 -10.90 3.11
CA ILE A 144 -19.11 -9.51 2.96
C ILE A 144 -17.75 -9.37 2.28
N ALA A 145 -17.67 -8.49 1.28
CA ALA A 145 -16.42 -8.02 0.72
C ALA A 145 -16.10 -6.62 1.25
N SER A 146 -14.83 -6.34 1.52
CA SER A 146 -14.39 -5.05 2.06
C SER A 146 -12.91 -4.77 1.75
N ALA A 147 -12.25 -3.99 2.61
CA ALA A 147 -10.86 -3.61 2.43
C ALA A 147 -9.92 -4.81 2.34
N TYR A 148 -9.10 -4.79 1.32
CA TYR A 148 -7.96 -5.67 1.17
C TYR A 148 -6.85 -4.93 0.42
N ARG A 149 -5.57 -5.21 0.74
CA ARG A 149 -4.37 -4.56 0.19
C ARG A 149 -4.52 -4.23 -1.30
N THR A 150 -4.27 -2.99 -1.71
CA THR A 150 -4.47 -2.39 -3.04
C THR A 150 -5.88 -1.85 -3.35
N PHE A 151 -6.87 -2.15 -2.51
CA PHE A 151 -8.18 -1.52 -2.46
C PHE A 151 -8.88 -1.32 -3.83
N GLY A 152 -8.84 -2.35 -4.70
CA GLY A 152 -9.44 -2.32 -6.04
C GLY A 152 -8.46 -2.08 -7.19
N SER A 153 -7.31 -1.45 -6.94
CA SER A 153 -6.30 -1.18 -7.98
C SER A 153 -5.68 -2.44 -8.59
N ILE A 154 -5.58 -3.54 -7.84
CA ILE A 154 -5.03 -4.81 -8.35
C ILE A 154 -5.93 -5.44 -9.41
N GLN A 155 -7.26 -5.33 -9.24
CA GLN A 155 -8.22 -5.89 -10.20
C GLN A 155 -8.16 -5.12 -11.53
N THR A 156 -8.16 -3.79 -11.48
CA THR A 156 -8.03 -2.97 -12.70
C THR A 156 -6.65 -3.14 -13.35
N CYS A 157 -5.60 -3.37 -12.54
CA CYS A 157 -4.25 -3.63 -13.05
C CYS A 157 -4.21 -4.86 -13.95
N VAL A 158 -4.87 -5.94 -13.56
CA VAL A 158 -4.99 -7.13 -14.40
C VAL A 158 -5.62 -6.80 -15.75
N ALA A 159 -6.66 -5.99 -15.75
CA ALA A 159 -7.40 -5.67 -16.97
C ALA A 159 -6.58 -4.79 -17.93
N TYR A 160 -6.08 -3.63 -17.48
CA TYR A 160 -5.36 -2.74 -18.39
C TYR A 160 -4.02 -3.33 -18.84
N GLU A 161 -3.32 -4.10 -18.00
CA GLU A 161 -2.07 -4.77 -18.37
C GLU A 161 -2.29 -5.91 -19.36
N GLY A 162 -3.40 -6.65 -19.21
CA GLY A 162 -3.83 -7.64 -20.19
C GLY A 162 -4.18 -7.01 -21.54
N GLN A 163 -4.80 -5.82 -21.55
CA GLN A 163 -5.07 -5.06 -22.78
C GLN A 163 -3.76 -4.62 -23.46
N MET A 164 -2.74 -4.20 -22.71
CA MET A 164 -1.45 -3.80 -23.30
C MET A 164 -0.77 -4.99 -24.01
N ASP A 165 -0.76 -6.18 -23.41
CA ASP A 165 -0.20 -7.38 -24.06
C ASP A 165 -1.05 -7.83 -25.28
N ALA A 166 -2.37 -7.73 -25.19
CA ALA A 166 -3.27 -8.04 -26.30
C ALA A 166 -3.08 -7.09 -27.48
N LEU A 167 -2.97 -5.78 -27.23
CA LEU A 167 -2.71 -4.78 -28.26
C LEU A 167 -1.32 -4.98 -28.90
N ALA A 168 -0.28 -5.19 -28.10
CA ALA A 168 1.06 -5.46 -28.59
C ALA A 168 1.07 -6.64 -29.58
N ARG A 169 0.41 -7.71 -29.22
CA ARG A 169 0.24 -8.88 -30.08
C ARG A 169 -0.55 -8.55 -31.35
N ALA A 170 -1.63 -7.80 -31.25
CA ALA A 170 -2.51 -7.47 -32.38
C ALA A 170 -1.82 -6.59 -33.43
N ILE A 171 -0.92 -5.69 -33.02
CA ILE A 171 -0.20 -4.80 -33.94
C ILE A 171 1.22 -5.29 -34.27
N GLY A 172 1.66 -6.43 -33.71
CA GLY A 172 2.98 -7.00 -33.92
C GLY A 172 4.14 -6.18 -33.30
N MET A 173 3.86 -5.48 -32.20
CA MET A 173 4.83 -4.63 -31.49
C MET A 173 5.37 -5.34 -30.25
N ASP A 174 6.62 -5.04 -29.86
CA ASP A 174 7.16 -5.46 -28.58
C ASP A 174 6.33 -4.86 -27.43
N PRO A 175 5.87 -5.65 -26.45
CA PRO A 175 5.01 -5.19 -25.36
C PRO A 175 5.70 -4.21 -24.40
N LEU A 176 7.03 -4.22 -24.30
CA LEU A 176 7.77 -3.23 -23.51
C LEU A 176 7.78 -1.88 -24.24
N LEU A 177 8.01 -1.92 -25.55
CA LEU A 177 7.99 -0.72 -26.40
C LEU A 177 6.60 -0.08 -26.42
N LEU A 178 5.52 -0.88 -26.49
CA LEU A 178 4.16 -0.35 -26.44
C LEU A 178 3.88 0.38 -25.13
N ARG A 179 4.34 -0.17 -24.00
CA ARG A 179 4.18 0.46 -22.68
C ARG A 179 4.99 1.76 -22.59
N GLU A 180 6.25 1.73 -22.97
CA GLU A 180 7.15 2.90 -22.93
C GLU A 180 6.59 4.10 -23.71
N LYS A 181 6.00 3.85 -24.88
CA LYS A 181 5.35 4.88 -25.70
C LYS A 181 4.17 5.57 -25.02
N ASN A 182 3.46 4.82 -24.19
CA ASN A 182 2.19 5.26 -23.61
C ASN A 182 2.25 5.57 -22.12
N PHE A 183 3.38 5.40 -21.46
CA PHE A 183 3.51 5.73 -20.05
C PHE A 183 3.23 7.22 -19.79
N LEU A 184 2.55 7.46 -18.68
CA LEU A 184 2.36 8.80 -18.12
C LEU A 184 3.73 9.44 -17.81
N ARG A 185 3.78 10.74 -18.00
CA ARG A 185 4.93 11.61 -17.67
C ARG A 185 4.45 12.77 -16.82
N LYS A 186 5.35 13.49 -16.20
CA LYS A 186 5.03 14.74 -15.52
C LYS A 186 4.31 15.69 -16.48
N GLY A 187 3.17 16.24 -16.01
CA GLY A 187 2.30 17.10 -16.80
C GLY A 187 1.18 16.38 -17.56
N ASP A 188 1.23 15.05 -17.68
CA ASP A 188 0.11 14.27 -18.22
C ASP A 188 -1.03 14.16 -17.18
N SER A 189 -2.23 13.91 -17.67
CA SER A 189 -3.42 13.70 -16.84
C SER A 189 -3.78 12.21 -16.77
N ILE A 190 -4.17 11.73 -15.58
CA ILE A 190 -4.83 10.44 -15.40
C ILE A 190 -6.32 10.54 -15.81
N ALA A 191 -7.04 9.41 -15.80
CA ALA A 191 -8.45 9.33 -16.25
C ALA A 191 -9.39 10.32 -15.56
N THR A 192 -9.13 10.74 -14.32
CA THR A 192 -9.93 11.71 -13.58
C THR A 192 -9.63 13.17 -13.93
N GLY A 193 -8.74 13.44 -14.89
CA GLY A 193 -8.27 14.78 -15.24
C GLY A 193 -7.21 15.34 -14.29
N GLN A 194 -6.83 14.63 -13.24
CA GLN A 194 -5.73 15.07 -12.36
C GLN A 194 -4.40 15.05 -13.11
N VAL A 195 -3.72 16.19 -13.12
CA VAL A 195 -2.38 16.35 -13.70
C VAL A 195 -1.33 15.86 -12.71
N LEU A 196 -0.34 15.09 -13.20
CA LEU A 196 0.80 14.63 -12.41
C LEU A 196 1.82 15.75 -12.20
N GLU A 197 2.14 16.03 -10.95
CA GLU A 197 3.08 17.09 -10.55
C GLU A 197 4.53 16.59 -10.45
N SER A 198 4.74 15.27 -10.26
CA SER A 198 6.05 14.59 -10.19
C SER A 198 6.26 13.68 -11.40
N GLU A 199 7.54 13.34 -11.69
CA GLU A 199 7.88 12.37 -12.75
C GLU A 199 7.58 10.93 -12.27
N PRO A 200 6.79 10.14 -13.02
CA PRO A 200 6.40 8.79 -12.60
C PRO A 200 7.53 7.74 -12.62
N MET A 201 8.69 8.02 -13.23
CA MET A 201 9.84 7.10 -13.36
C MET A 201 9.52 5.75 -14.02
N LEU A 202 8.39 5.63 -14.74
CA LEU A 202 7.85 4.36 -15.26
C LEU A 202 8.79 3.64 -16.24
N GLY A 203 9.40 4.37 -17.16
CA GLY A 203 10.39 3.77 -18.09
C GLY A 203 11.59 3.17 -17.36
N GLU A 204 12.08 3.84 -16.32
CA GLU A 204 13.20 3.35 -15.51
C GLU A 204 12.80 2.15 -14.65
N THR A 205 11.62 2.20 -13.99
CA THR A 205 11.13 1.05 -13.20
C THR A 205 10.93 -0.18 -14.06
N MET A 206 10.37 -0.02 -15.27
CA MET A 206 10.18 -1.10 -16.23
C MET A 206 11.52 -1.71 -16.68
N ARG A 207 12.44 -0.87 -17.10
CA ARG A 207 13.76 -1.32 -17.57
C ARG A 207 14.51 -2.08 -16.48
N ARG A 208 14.57 -1.52 -15.27
CA ARG A 208 15.25 -2.14 -14.12
C ARG A 208 14.64 -3.47 -13.70
N ALA A 209 13.30 -3.54 -13.62
CA ALA A 209 12.63 -4.80 -13.29
C ALA A 209 12.88 -5.88 -14.34
N TRP A 210 12.86 -5.51 -15.65
CA TRP A 210 13.10 -6.47 -16.73
C TRP A 210 14.54 -6.96 -16.77
N GLU A 211 15.52 -6.08 -16.62
CA GLU A 211 16.95 -6.41 -16.57
C GLU A 211 17.30 -7.31 -15.37
N ALA A 212 16.66 -7.07 -14.21
CA ALA A 212 16.89 -7.82 -12.99
C ALA A 212 16.47 -9.30 -13.07
N LEU A 213 15.62 -9.67 -14.02
CA LEU A 213 15.33 -11.09 -14.30
C LEU A 213 16.54 -11.84 -14.87
N GLY A 214 17.57 -11.11 -15.36
CA GLY A 214 18.74 -11.73 -16.00
C GLY A 214 18.43 -12.38 -17.36
N PRO A 215 19.26 -13.30 -17.88
CA PRO A 215 19.04 -13.94 -19.17
C PRO A 215 17.79 -14.82 -19.17
N VAL A 216 17.14 -14.93 -20.34
CA VAL A 216 16.00 -15.83 -20.55
C VAL A 216 16.51 -17.27 -20.52
N ARG A 217 15.81 -18.15 -19.80
CA ARG A 217 16.11 -19.59 -19.78
C ARG A 217 15.40 -20.29 -20.93
N ALA A 218 15.95 -21.40 -21.37
CA ALA A 218 15.26 -22.32 -22.28
C ALA A 218 14.42 -23.32 -21.48
N GLY A 219 13.24 -23.66 -22.00
CA GLY A 219 12.41 -24.72 -21.45
C GLY A 219 12.98 -26.09 -21.81
N GLU A 220 12.71 -27.10 -20.97
CA GLU A 220 13.10 -28.51 -21.21
C GLU A 220 11.85 -29.37 -21.26
N GLY A 221 11.80 -30.31 -22.22
CA GLY A 221 10.67 -31.23 -22.40
C GLY A 221 9.35 -30.46 -22.64
N PRO A 222 8.26 -30.80 -21.90
CA PRO A 222 6.95 -30.14 -22.07
C PRO A 222 6.85 -28.75 -21.38
N VAL A 223 7.93 -28.23 -20.83
CA VAL A 223 7.92 -26.99 -20.07
C VAL A 223 8.18 -25.80 -20.99
N ARG A 224 7.23 -24.88 -21.04
CA ARG A 224 7.40 -23.57 -21.69
C ARG A 224 7.83 -22.52 -20.68
N ILE A 225 8.84 -21.73 -21.07
CA ILE A 225 9.28 -20.58 -20.28
C ILE A 225 8.81 -19.29 -20.95
N ALA A 226 8.19 -18.42 -20.19
CA ALA A 226 7.80 -17.09 -20.68
C ALA A 226 7.99 -16.03 -19.59
N ARG A 227 8.08 -14.77 -20.04
CA ARG A 227 8.16 -13.60 -19.17
C ARG A 227 6.95 -12.72 -19.36
N GLY A 228 6.52 -12.11 -18.27
CA GLY A 228 5.46 -11.12 -18.25
C GLY A 228 5.83 -9.93 -17.41
N LEU A 229 5.11 -8.86 -17.62
CA LEU A 229 5.33 -7.59 -16.96
C LEU A 229 3.99 -6.99 -16.56
N GLY A 230 3.96 -6.31 -15.42
CA GLY A 230 2.88 -5.46 -14.97
C GLY A 230 3.44 -4.15 -14.45
N ALA A 231 2.87 -3.04 -14.88
CA ALA A 231 3.16 -1.71 -14.37
C ALA A 231 1.96 -1.16 -13.61
N SER A 232 2.18 -0.39 -12.55
CA SER A 232 1.10 0.13 -11.72
C SER A 232 1.21 1.61 -11.43
N LEU A 233 0.06 2.24 -11.34
CA LEU A 233 -0.22 3.49 -10.70
C LEU A 233 -1.03 3.15 -9.45
N THR A 234 -0.48 3.42 -8.26
CA THR A 234 -1.16 3.13 -6.99
C THR A 234 -1.16 4.39 -6.13
N PRO A 235 -2.34 4.91 -5.75
CA PRO A 235 -2.39 6.08 -4.90
C PRO A 235 -1.90 5.78 -3.49
N TYR A 236 -1.34 6.76 -2.80
CA TYR A 236 -1.11 6.73 -1.37
C TYR A 236 -1.73 7.95 -0.69
N GLY A 237 -2.20 7.77 0.53
CA GLY A 237 -3.08 8.71 1.18
C GLY A 237 -4.55 8.31 1.03
N ARG A 238 -5.39 8.90 1.86
CA ARG A 238 -6.79 8.54 1.97
C ARG A 238 -7.66 9.42 1.10
N MET A 239 -8.51 8.82 0.28
CA MET A 239 -9.64 9.52 -0.30
C MET A 239 -10.79 9.51 0.70
N CYS A 240 -11.13 10.67 1.21
CA CYS A 240 -12.23 10.88 2.15
C CYS A 240 -12.87 12.23 1.87
N TRP A 241 -14.09 12.42 2.36
CA TRP A 241 -14.84 13.67 2.17
C TRP A 241 -14.21 14.89 2.86
N THR A 242 -13.25 14.65 3.75
CA THR A 242 -12.57 15.69 4.51
C THR A 242 -11.06 15.62 4.27
N ARG A 243 -10.38 16.73 4.48
CA ARG A 243 -8.92 16.80 4.45
C ARG A 243 -8.32 15.85 5.49
N ASP A 244 -7.47 14.93 5.06
CA ASP A 244 -6.82 13.98 5.95
C ASP A 244 -5.80 14.67 6.86
N SER A 245 -5.63 14.15 8.07
CA SER A 245 -4.72 14.73 9.06
C SER A 245 -4.16 13.68 10.03
N ALA A 246 -3.00 13.99 10.60
CA ALA A 246 -2.40 13.24 11.71
C ALA A 246 -1.75 14.19 12.70
N SER A 247 -1.69 13.79 13.98
CA SER A 247 -1.01 14.55 15.04
C SER A 247 0.05 13.66 15.69
N ALA A 248 1.15 14.26 16.09
CA ALA A 248 2.21 13.63 16.84
C ALA A 248 2.71 14.51 17.97
N TRP A 249 3.11 13.90 19.07
CA TRP A 249 3.81 14.55 20.15
C TRP A 249 5.24 14.01 20.23
N VAL A 250 6.21 14.92 20.32
CA VAL A 250 7.62 14.58 20.53
C VAL A 250 8.11 15.35 21.76
N GLY A 251 8.78 14.65 22.65
CA GLY A 251 9.34 15.26 23.87
C GLY A 251 10.65 14.66 24.27
N MET A 252 11.46 15.48 24.93
CA MET A 252 12.75 15.09 25.50
C MET A 252 12.61 14.75 26.97
N GLU A 253 13.24 13.66 27.40
CA GLU A 253 13.36 13.27 28.79
C GLU A 253 14.61 13.91 29.44
N LEU A 254 14.65 13.98 30.79
CA LEU A 254 15.71 14.63 31.54
C LEU A 254 17.09 13.98 31.35
N ASP A 255 17.15 12.77 30.87
CA ASP A 255 18.40 12.05 30.54
C ASP A 255 18.91 12.34 29.13
N GLY A 256 18.10 13.07 28.31
CA GLY A 256 18.43 13.44 26.94
C GLY A 256 17.87 12.50 25.89
N THR A 257 17.11 11.47 26.28
CA THR A 257 16.39 10.59 25.35
C THR A 257 15.12 11.26 24.84
N ALA A 258 14.57 10.77 23.72
CA ALA A 258 13.35 11.29 23.12
C ALA A 258 12.22 10.25 23.14
N VAL A 259 10.99 10.73 23.31
CA VAL A 259 9.77 9.92 23.20
C VAL A 259 8.87 10.51 22.12
N VAL A 260 8.38 9.65 21.23
CA VAL A 260 7.39 9.96 20.20
C VAL A 260 6.05 9.32 20.58
N ARG A 261 4.96 10.09 20.54
CA ARG A 261 3.60 9.59 20.74
C ARG A 261 2.75 9.90 19.52
N CYS A 262 2.22 8.85 18.88
CA CYS A 262 1.40 8.98 17.68
C CYS A 262 0.49 7.75 17.56
N ALA A 263 -0.80 7.94 17.41
CA ALA A 263 -1.81 6.85 17.30
C ALA A 263 -1.71 6.14 15.94
N ALA A 264 -0.56 5.57 15.62
CA ALA A 264 -0.23 4.89 14.38
C ALA A 264 -0.04 3.38 14.63
N PRO A 265 -1.09 2.53 14.56
CA PRO A 265 -0.94 1.10 14.71
C PRO A 265 0.05 0.53 13.69
N ASP A 266 1.06 -0.17 14.18
CA ASP A 266 2.02 -0.88 13.34
C ASP A 266 1.45 -2.26 12.97
N VAL A 267 1.20 -2.45 11.69
CA VAL A 267 0.62 -3.68 11.13
C VAL A 267 1.68 -4.63 10.54
N GLY A 268 2.94 -4.40 10.88
CA GLY A 268 4.10 -5.11 10.33
C GLY A 268 4.82 -4.34 9.22
N GLY A 269 4.40 -3.10 8.93
CA GLY A 269 5.04 -2.22 7.95
C GLY A 269 6.20 -1.38 8.50
N GLY A 270 6.57 -1.55 9.79
CA GLY A 270 7.65 -0.80 10.41
C GLY A 270 7.30 0.66 10.74
N GLN A 271 6.01 0.97 10.92
CA GLN A 271 5.57 2.34 11.25
C GLN A 271 6.24 2.86 12.52
N THR A 272 6.28 2.05 13.56
CA THR A 272 6.88 2.42 14.85
C THR A 272 8.37 2.77 14.71
N SER A 273 9.14 1.90 14.05
CA SER A 273 10.58 2.13 13.83
C SER A 273 10.84 3.32 12.91
N SER A 274 10.00 3.52 11.88
CA SER A 274 10.13 4.66 10.97
C SER A 274 9.90 6.00 11.68
N LEU A 275 8.92 6.08 12.59
CA LEU A 275 8.70 7.30 13.39
C LEU A 275 9.90 7.58 14.33
N CYS A 276 10.52 6.54 14.91
CA CYS A 276 11.76 6.69 15.67
C CYS A 276 12.90 7.19 14.77
N SER A 277 13.08 6.62 13.58
CA SER A 277 14.15 7.02 12.64
C SER A 277 14.00 8.49 12.21
N ILE A 278 12.78 8.95 11.89
CA ILE A 278 12.52 10.36 11.56
C ILE A 278 12.90 11.27 12.74
N THR A 279 12.53 10.88 13.95
CA THR A 279 12.82 11.68 15.14
C THR A 279 14.33 11.71 15.43
N ALA A 280 15.00 10.57 15.35
CA ALA A 280 16.44 10.43 15.55
C ALA A 280 17.23 11.32 14.57
N GLU A 281 16.88 11.28 13.29
CA GLU A 281 17.50 12.09 12.24
C GLU A 281 17.34 13.58 12.50
N ILE A 282 16.13 14.02 12.81
CA ILE A 282 15.83 15.46 13.04
C ILE A 282 16.55 15.97 14.29
N LEU A 283 16.59 15.18 15.36
CA LEU A 283 17.18 15.61 16.63
C LEU A 283 18.69 15.37 16.71
N GLY A 284 19.28 14.61 15.80
CA GLY A 284 20.68 14.19 15.90
C GLY A 284 20.90 13.23 17.06
N LEU A 285 19.97 12.29 17.29
CA LEU A 285 20.03 11.26 18.32
C LEU A 285 20.40 9.91 17.71
N PRO A 286 21.17 9.06 18.42
CA PRO A 286 21.21 7.64 18.13
C PRO A 286 19.81 7.02 18.22
N LEU A 287 19.50 6.08 17.32
CA LEU A 287 18.14 5.50 17.19
C LEU A 287 17.67 4.82 18.50
N GLU A 288 18.59 4.18 19.23
CA GLU A 288 18.33 3.51 20.51
C GLU A 288 17.93 4.47 21.64
N GLN A 289 18.14 5.76 21.46
CA GLN A 289 17.71 6.80 22.39
C GLN A 289 16.33 7.37 22.08
N VAL A 290 15.63 6.81 21.09
CA VAL A 290 14.28 7.23 20.72
C VAL A 290 13.27 6.10 20.94
N THR A 291 12.22 6.37 21.71
CA THR A 291 11.15 5.42 22.00
C THR A 291 9.83 5.93 21.41
N ALA A 292 9.06 5.05 20.77
CA ALA A 292 7.72 5.38 20.26
C ALA A 292 6.60 4.70 21.04
N VAL A 293 5.52 5.44 21.28
CA VAL A 293 4.27 4.97 21.87
C VAL A 293 3.14 5.23 20.89
N GLY A 294 2.47 4.18 20.38
CA GLY A 294 1.57 4.34 19.24
C GLY A 294 0.25 3.57 19.27
N ARG A 295 -0.12 2.93 20.36
CA ARG A 295 -1.23 1.95 20.35
C ARG A 295 -2.32 2.19 21.38
N ASP A 296 -2.60 3.45 21.72
CA ASP A 296 -3.55 3.75 22.80
C ASP A 296 -4.41 4.95 22.44
N SER A 297 -5.72 4.76 22.39
CA SER A 297 -6.65 5.81 21.99
C SER A 297 -6.78 6.97 22.99
N HIS A 298 -6.34 6.78 24.26
CA HIS A 298 -6.38 7.82 25.29
C HIS A 298 -5.04 8.55 25.47
N PHE A 299 -3.90 7.88 25.25
CA PHE A 299 -2.58 8.40 25.60
C PHE A 299 -1.73 8.81 24.40
N THR A 300 -2.26 8.62 23.18
CA THR A 300 -1.55 9.05 21.97
C THR A 300 -2.38 10.05 21.15
N PRO A 301 -1.74 11.07 20.57
CA PRO A 301 -2.41 11.97 19.63
C PRO A 301 -2.98 11.21 18.45
N ARG A 302 -4.15 11.63 17.96
CA ARG A 302 -4.84 10.96 16.84
C ARG A 302 -4.04 11.08 15.55
N ALA A 303 -3.89 9.97 14.87
CA ALA A 303 -3.16 9.87 13.61
C ALA A 303 -3.97 9.25 12.48
N GLY A 304 -5.22 8.86 12.77
CA GLY A 304 -6.09 8.16 11.85
C GLY A 304 -5.69 6.70 11.62
N THR A 305 -6.40 6.06 10.71
CA THR A 305 -6.28 4.64 10.39
C THR A 305 -4.96 4.31 9.72
N THR A 306 -4.36 3.15 10.01
CA THR A 306 -3.27 2.56 9.21
C THR A 306 -3.87 1.84 8.01
N THR A 307 -4.11 2.57 6.93
CA THR A 307 -4.73 2.13 5.68
C THR A 307 -4.23 2.96 4.49
N ALA A 308 -4.61 2.59 3.27
CA ALA A 308 -4.39 3.39 2.05
C ALA A 308 -2.95 3.89 1.91
N THR A 309 -2.00 3.12 2.39
CA THR A 309 -0.56 3.43 2.32
C THR A 309 -0.21 4.83 2.88
N ARG A 310 -1.06 5.39 3.78
CA ARG A 310 -1.00 6.78 4.25
C ARG A 310 -0.15 7.02 5.50
N GLN A 311 0.15 5.97 6.27
CA GLN A 311 0.60 6.19 7.65
C GLN A 311 1.95 6.91 7.72
N LEU A 312 2.93 6.51 6.93
CA LEU A 312 4.22 7.21 6.88
C LEU A 312 4.06 8.63 6.31
N PHE A 313 3.23 8.81 5.28
CA PHE A 313 2.96 10.12 4.69
C PHE A 313 2.37 11.08 5.73
N MET A 314 1.33 10.67 6.44
CA MET A 314 0.61 11.55 7.36
C MET A 314 1.30 11.67 8.72
N SER A 315 1.52 10.54 9.40
CA SER A 315 2.11 10.52 10.74
C SER A 315 3.59 10.86 10.73
N GLY A 316 4.32 10.44 9.67
CA GLY A 316 5.72 10.79 9.51
C GLY A 316 5.93 12.31 9.37
N ASN A 317 5.07 13.00 8.60
CA ASN A 317 5.11 14.46 8.49
C ASN A 317 4.68 15.17 9.79
N ALA A 318 3.73 14.62 10.55
CA ALA A 318 3.36 15.16 11.86
C ALA A 318 4.55 15.04 12.84
N VAL A 319 5.26 13.90 12.83
CA VAL A 319 6.49 13.71 13.63
C VAL A 319 7.61 14.63 13.15
N LEU A 320 7.81 14.78 11.83
CA LEU A 320 8.81 15.69 11.25
C LEU A 320 8.61 17.11 11.76
N LYS A 321 7.36 17.62 11.78
CA LYS A 321 7.03 18.95 12.27
C LYS A 321 7.28 19.08 13.79
N ALA A 322 6.75 18.14 14.59
CA ALA A 322 6.90 18.18 16.03
C ALA A 322 8.39 18.07 16.45
N ALA A 323 9.14 17.15 15.83
CA ALA A 323 10.59 16.99 16.09
C ALA A 323 11.38 18.22 15.62
N GLY A 324 10.99 18.84 14.51
CA GLY A 324 11.60 20.08 14.02
C GLY A 324 11.49 21.23 15.03
N GLU A 325 10.32 21.38 15.66
CA GLU A 325 10.12 22.38 16.72
C GLU A 325 10.89 22.01 18.01
N VAL A 326 10.93 20.73 18.38
CA VAL A 326 11.79 20.27 19.51
C VAL A 326 13.26 20.58 19.21
N ARG A 327 13.74 20.31 17.99
CA ARG A 327 15.09 20.69 17.55
C ARG A 327 15.36 22.17 17.73
N ARG A 328 14.41 23.02 17.30
CA ARG A 328 14.54 24.48 17.47
C ARG A 328 14.69 24.86 18.94
N HIS A 329 13.88 24.30 19.84
CA HIS A 329 14.01 24.56 21.28
C HIS A 329 15.37 24.11 21.85
N LEU A 330 15.91 22.97 21.40
CA LEU A 330 17.24 22.50 21.80
C LEU A 330 18.35 23.43 21.30
N VAL A 331 18.26 23.88 20.05
CA VAL A 331 19.22 24.81 19.43
C VAL A 331 19.19 26.17 20.16
N ASP A 332 18.03 26.72 20.43
CA ASP A 332 17.89 28.00 21.15
C ASP A 332 18.48 27.90 22.58
N GLN A 333 18.21 26.80 23.29
CA GLN A 333 18.74 26.57 24.61
C GLN A 333 20.27 26.37 24.61
N ALA A 334 20.79 25.67 23.59
CA ALA A 334 22.22 25.45 23.43
C ALA A 334 22.95 26.76 23.08
N ALA A 335 22.38 27.56 22.18
CA ALA A 335 22.91 28.86 21.78
C ALA A 335 23.08 29.81 23.01
N GLU A 336 22.06 29.85 23.88
CA GLU A 336 22.10 30.61 25.11
C GLU A 336 23.21 30.09 26.06
N MET A 337 23.30 28.77 26.26
CA MET A 337 24.25 28.18 27.20
C MET A 337 25.69 28.14 26.69
N LEU A 338 25.88 28.08 25.37
CA LEU A 338 27.20 28.08 24.72
C LEU A 338 27.64 29.49 24.29
N GLU A 339 26.82 30.52 24.53
CA GLU A 339 27.08 31.89 24.08
C GLU A 339 27.45 31.93 22.57
N ALA A 340 26.63 31.29 21.73
CA ALA A 340 26.84 31.17 20.30
C ALA A 340 25.56 31.53 19.52
N SER A 341 25.70 31.80 18.22
CA SER A 341 24.52 31.98 17.34
C SER A 341 23.75 30.67 17.17
N PRO A 342 22.41 30.67 17.18
CA PRO A 342 21.63 29.47 16.84
C PRO A 342 22.03 28.84 15.48
N ALA A 343 22.47 29.65 14.52
CA ALA A 343 22.92 29.19 13.21
C ALA A 343 24.22 28.39 13.26
N ASP A 344 25.01 28.55 14.31
CA ASP A 344 26.29 27.85 14.53
C ASP A 344 26.13 26.60 15.40
N ILE A 345 24.92 26.33 15.92
CA ILE A 345 24.67 25.13 16.73
C ILE A 345 24.37 23.94 15.83
N GLU A 346 25.09 22.87 16.04
CA GLU A 346 24.88 21.55 15.43
C GLU A 346 24.43 20.55 16.50
N LEU A 347 23.44 19.73 16.16
CA LEU A 347 22.96 18.63 17.00
C LEU A 347 23.44 17.31 16.40
N LEU A 348 24.23 16.56 17.15
CA LEU A 348 24.81 15.30 16.70
C LEU A 348 25.07 14.39 17.91
N ASP A 349 24.75 13.11 17.79
CA ASP A 349 25.00 12.06 18.79
C ASP A 349 24.55 12.43 20.22
N GLY A 350 23.37 13.06 20.35
CA GLY A 350 22.80 13.46 21.63
C GLY A 350 23.51 14.65 22.29
N ARG A 351 24.27 15.40 21.52
CA ARG A 351 25.00 16.61 21.95
C ARG A 351 24.66 17.80 21.06
N ALA A 352 24.67 18.98 21.63
CA ALA A 352 24.70 20.24 20.90
C ALA A 352 26.10 20.84 20.99
N MET A 353 26.65 21.22 19.85
CA MET A 353 28.01 21.76 19.74
C MET A 353 28.04 23.01 18.85
N VAL A 354 29.04 23.83 19.04
CA VAL A 354 29.31 24.96 18.15
C VAL A 354 30.08 24.46 16.93
N ARG A 355 29.55 24.73 15.73
CA ARG A 355 30.17 24.36 14.48
C ARG A 355 31.60 24.89 14.37
N GLY A 356 32.55 24.01 14.09
CA GLY A 356 33.98 24.35 14.06
C GLY A 356 34.68 24.42 15.41
N ALA A 357 33.96 24.18 16.52
CA ALA A 357 34.52 24.15 17.86
C ALA A 357 33.92 22.98 18.69
N PRO A 358 34.26 21.72 18.35
CA PRO A 358 33.63 20.51 18.93
C PRO A 358 33.83 20.39 20.44
N ASP A 359 34.86 21.02 21.01
CA ASP A 359 35.07 21.07 22.45
C ASP A 359 34.03 21.92 23.19
N ARG A 360 33.38 22.85 22.49
CA ARG A 360 32.25 23.65 22.99
C ARG A 360 30.94 22.88 22.73
N ALA A 361 30.70 21.84 23.53
CA ALA A 361 29.55 20.97 23.37
C ALA A 361 28.89 20.65 24.72
N LEU A 362 27.56 20.50 24.69
CA LEU A 362 26.74 20.11 25.84
C LEU A 362 25.92 18.86 25.50
N PRO A 363 25.76 17.91 26.41
CA PRO A 363 24.84 16.80 26.21
C PRO A 363 23.39 17.28 26.28
N PHE A 364 22.49 16.63 25.59
CA PHE A 364 21.06 17.00 25.60
C PHE A 364 20.47 16.98 27.01
N SER A 365 20.92 16.06 27.88
CA SER A 365 20.48 16.01 29.28
C SER A 365 20.74 17.34 30.02
N ALA A 366 21.85 18.00 29.74
CA ALA A 366 22.15 19.31 30.36
C ALA A 366 21.21 20.41 29.84
N LEU A 367 20.92 20.42 28.51
CA LEU A 367 20.00 21.36 27.87
C LEU A 367 18.58 21.18 28.39
N VAL A 368 18.09 19.94 28.42
CA VAL A 368 16.72 19.62 28.84
C VAL A 368 16.52 19.95 30.32
N ARG A 369 17.49 19.64 31.20
CA ARG A 369 17.42 20.01 32.62
C ARG A 369 17.40 21.53 32.81
N ALA A 370 18.24 22.27 32.09
CA ALA A 370 18.29 23.72 32.17
C ALA A 370 16.99 24.37 31.67
N ALA A 371 16.44 23.87 30.57
CA ALA A 371 15.17 24.34 30.03
C ALA A 371 14.00 24.05 31.00
N THR A 372 13.94 22.82 31.55
CA THR A 372 12.91 22.43 32.53
C THR A 372 12.99 23.25 33.82
N ALA A 373 14.18 23.51 34.34
CA ALA A 373 14.37 24.36 35.53
C ALA A 373 13.85 25.81 35.31
N ARG A 374 13.80 26.26 34.08
CA ARG A 374 13.22 27.56 33.67
C ARG A 374 11.74 27.52 33.33
N GLY A 375 11.06 26.40 33.57
CA GLY A 375 9.65 26.19 33.22
C GLY A 375 9.38 26.06 31.71
N ARG A 376 10.40 25.70 30.91
CA ARG A 376 10.31 25.52 29.45
C ARG A 376 10.56 24.04 29.08
N PRO A 377 9.60 23.12 29.32
CA PRO A 377 9.78 21.71 28.96
C PRO A 377 9.96 21.56 27.45
N VAL A 378 10.93 20.72 27.06
CA VAL A 378 11.25 20.49 25.64
C VAL A 378 10.31 19.43 25.08
N GLN A 379 9.12 19.82 24.71
CA GLN A 379 8.08 18.95 24.14
C GLN A 379 7.15 19.73 23.23
N VAL A 380 6.66 19.07 22.17
CA VAL A 380 5.78 19.67 21.17
C VAL A 380 4.72 18.68 20.74
N LEU A 381 3.48 19.14 20.67
CA LEU A 381 2.36 18.51 19.96
C LEU A 381 2.12 19.30 18.68
N ASP A 382 2.23 18.65 17.52
CA ASP A 382 1.94 19.28 16.24
C ASP A 382 1.04 18.40 15.38
N LYS A 383 0.52 18.98 14.32
CA LYS A 383 -0.41 18.39 13.37
C LYS A 383 0.07 18.58 11.94
N TYR A 384 -0.09 17.56 11.13
CA TYR A 384 0.04 17.64 9.69
C TYR A 384 -1.32 17.43 9.02
N ASP A 385 -1.68 18.32 8.12
CA ASP A 385 -2.84 18.20 7.24
C ASP A 385 -2.36 17.90 5.82
N ALA A 386 -3.03 17.00 5.12
CA ALA A 386 -2.72 16.70 3.72
C ALA A 386 -2.77 17.99 2.89
N PRO A 387 -1.98 18.12 1.80
CA PRO A 387 -1.93 19.33 0.99
C PRO A 387 -3.27 19.80 0.48
N SER A 388 -4.14 18.87 0.06
CA SER A 388 -5.51 19.17 -0.36
C SER A 388 -6.50 18.13 0.16
N ALA A 389 -7.76 18.51 0.28
CA ALA A 389 -8.86 17.57 0.40
C ALA A 389 -9.07 16.90 -0.98
N PRO A 390 -9.45 15.61 -1.02
CA PRO A 390 -9.86 14.98 -2.25
C PRO A 390 -11.05 15.71 -2.88
N THR A 391 -11.00 15.86 -4.19
CA THR A 391 -12.10 16.43 -4.98
C THR A 391 -12.39 15.46 -6.12
N ILE A 392 -13.61 14.96 -6.18
CA ILE A 392 -14.11 14.19 -7.30
C ILE A 392 -15.60 14.53 -7.47
N ASP A 393 -15.98 14.86 -8.66
CA ASP A 393 -17.38 15.05 -9.00
C ASP A 393 -18.05 13.69 -9.23
N PRO A 394 -19.03 13.30 -8.41
CA PRO A 394 -19.70 12.01 -8.54
C PRO A 394 -20.42 11.80 -9.89
N ALA A 395 -20.81 12.88 -10.56
CA ALA A 395 -21.52 12.81 -11.84
C ALA A 395 -20.59 12.55 -13.02
N THR A 396 -19.35 13.02 -12.96
CA THR A 396 -18.38 12.96 -14.06
C THR A 396 -17.15 12.12 -13.76
N GLY A 397 -16.89 11.77 -12.49
CA GLY A 397 -15.67 11.11 -12.06
C GLY A 397 -14.41 11.98 -12.20
N GLN A 398 -14.55 13.29 -12.47
CA GLN A 398 -13.44 14.21 -12.68
C GLN A 398 -13.03 14.89 -11.38
N GLY A 399 -11.72 15.14 -11.22
CA GLY A 399 -11.18 15.83 -10.06
C GLY A 399 -9.77 15.37 -9.65
N LYS A 400 -9.36 15.77 -8.44
CA LYS A 400 -8.08 15.38 -7.81
C LYS A 400 -8.38 14.44 -6.63
N PRO A 401 -8.54 13.13 -6.86
CA PRO A 401 -8.93 12.18 -5.81
C PRO A 401 -7.82 11.92 -4.78
N PHE A 402 -6.55 12.05 -5.16
CA PHE A 402 -5.41 11.81 -4.29
C PHE A 402 -4.37 12.93 -4.38
N ASN A 403 -3.54 13.06 -3.36
CA ASN A 403 -2.47 14.04 -3.37
C ASN A 403 -1.28 13.58 -4.22
N ASP A 404 -0.96 12.27 -4.22
CA ASP A 404 0.17 11.71 -4.98
C ASP A 404 0.01 10.19 -5.21
N TYR A 405 0.92 9.63 -6.01
CA TYR A 405 0.92 8.23 -6.45
C TYR A 405 2.31 7.62 -6.37
N THR A 406 2.36 6.32 -6.07
CA THR A 406 3.55 5.49 -6.25
C THR A 406 3.42 4.71 -7.55
N PHE A 407 4.48 4.74 -8.34
CA PHE A 407 4.59 4.01 -9.59
C PHE A 407 5.62 2.91 -9.45
N GLY A 408 5.37 1.79 -10.09
CA GLY A 408 6.28 0.68 -10.08
C GLY A 408 5.96 -0.38 -11.12
N THR A 409 6.91 -1.26 -11.33
CA THR A 409 6.83 -2.33 -12.31
C THR A 409 7.32 -3.62 -11.69
N GLN A 410 6.63 -4.72 -11.97
CA GLN A 410 7.12 -6.06 -11.69
C GLN A 410 7.24 -6.85 -12.96
N ALA A 411 8.29 -7.64 -13.05
CA ALA A 411 8.55 -8.58 -14.12
C ALA A 411 8.70 -9.98 -13.54
N VAL A 412 8.15 -10.97 -14.22
CA VAL A 412 8.21 -12.36 -13.78
C VAL A 412 8.66 -13.28 -14.91
N GLU A 413 9.26 -14.40 -14.53
CA GLU A 413 9.52 -15.54 -15.41
C GLU A 413 8.74 -16.74 -14.88
N VAL A 414 7.98 -17.39 -15.74
CA VAL A 414 7.16 -18.56 -15.40
C VAL A 414 7.60 -19.78 -16.17
N GLU A 415 7.42 -20.94 -15.55
CA GLU A 415 7.40 -22.26 -16.17
C GLU A 415 5.94 -22.70 -16.25
N VAL A 416 5.52 -23.15 -17.43
CA VAL A 416 4.19 -23.74 -17.68
C VAL A 416 4.38 -25.10 -18.29
N ASP A 417 3.89 -26.12 -17.63
CA ASP A 417 3.87 -27.49 -18.13
C ASP A 417 2.69 -27.68 -19.10
N GLU A 418 2.98 -28.02 -20.34
CA GLU A 418 1.97 -28.14 -21.40
C GLU A 418 1.03 -29.35 -21.23
N GLU A 419 1.46 -30.37 -20.53
CA GLU A 419 0.68 -31.60 -20.34
C GLU A 419 -0.30 -31.46 -19.18
N THR A 420 0.09 -30.70 -18.13
CA THR A 420 -0.70 -30.57 -16.90
C THR A 420 -1.33 -29.21 -16.71
N GLY A 421 -0.81 -28.18 -17.38
CA GLY A 421 -1.17 -26.77 -17.13
C GLY A 421 -0.57 -26.19 -15.84
N GLN A 422 0.24 -26.93 -15.11
CA GLN A 422 0.88 -26.43 -13.90
C GLN A 422 1.77 -25.24 -14.22
N THR A 423 1.63 -24.19 -13.39
CA THR A 423 2.39 -22.96 -13.51
C THR A 423 3.24 -22.74 -12.28
N ARG A 424 4.51 -22.42 -12.50
CA ARG A 424 5.46 -22.02 -11.45
C ARG A 424 6.11 -20.69 -11.81
N VAL A 425 6.07 -19.72 -10.90
CA VAL A 425 6.88 -18.50 -11.03
C VAL A 425 8.28 -18.81 -10.52
N THR A 426 9.27 -18.64 -11.37
CA THR A 426 10.66 -19.04 -11.08
C THR A 426 11.57 -17.88 -10.74
N ARG A 427 11.23 -16.68 -11.22
CA ARG A 427 11.92 -15.43 -10.92
C ARG A 427 10.91 -14.29 -10.85
N LEU A 428 11.13 -13.39 -9.92
CA LEU A 428 10.36 -12.15 -9.80
C LEU A 428 11.31 -10.99 -9.54
N ALA A 429 11.17 -9.92 -10.29
CA ALA A 429 11.89 -8.67 -10.07
C ALA A 429 10.88 -7.53 -9.95
N ALA A 430 11.07 -6.68 -8.94
CA ALA A 430 10.17 -5.58 -8.59
C ALA A 430 10.96 -4.27 -8.48
N CYS A 431 10.56 -3.25 -9.22
CA CYS A 431 11.16 -1.93 -9.16
C CYS A 431 10.12 -0.86 -8.87
N TYR A 432 10.38 -0.03 -7.86
CA TYR A 432 9.49 1.05 -7.43
C TYR A 432 10.24 2.35 -7.18
N ASP A 433 9.63 3.48 -7.54
CA ASP A 433 10.04 4.78 -7.03
C ASP A 433 9.37 5.04 -5.68
N ILE A 434 10.16 4.97 -4.61
CA ILE A 434 9.70 5.17 -3.23
C ILE A 434 10.05 6.56 -2.67
N GLY A 435 10.49 7.47 -3.53
CA GLY A 435 10.96 8.80 -3.12
C GLY A 435 12.25 8.71 -2.31
N GLN A 436 12.14 8.68 -0.98
CA GLN A 436 13.25 8.45 -0.04
C GLN A 436 12.93 7.27 0.87
N ALA A 437 13.83 6.33 1.00
CA ALA A 437 13.70 5.23 1.95
C ALA A 437 13.96 5.70 3.39
N ILE A 438 12.92 5.72 4.23
CA ILE A 438 13.09 6.00 5.66
C ILE A 438 13.70 4.79 6.39
N ASN A 439 13.25 3.59 6.02
CA ASN A 439 13.82 2.33 6.46
C ASN A 439 13.89 1.39 5.24
N ARG A 440 15.07 1.25 4.66
CA ARG A 440 15.29 0.50 3.43
C ARG A 440 14.92 -0.98 3.59
N GLN A 441 15.36 -1.62 4.68
CA GLN A 441 15.08 -3.03 4.94
C GLN A 441 13.56 -3.29 5.04
N SER A 442 12.82 -2.41 5.75
CA SER A 442 11.36 -2.53 5.85
C SER A 442 10.69 -2.31 4.50
N ALA A 443 11.18 -1.38 3.67
CA ALA A 443 10.65 -1.13 2.33
C ALA A 443 10.87 -2.35 1.41
N GLU A 444 12.06 -2.94 1.42
CA GLU A 444 12.39 -4.16 0.68
C GLU A 444 11.47 -5.31 1.13
N GLY A 445 11.33 -5.54 2.42
CA GLY A 445 10.42 -6.57 2.97
C GLY A 445 8.92 -6.32 2.62
N GLN A 446 8.49 -5.06 2.48
CA GLN A 446 7.14 -4.76 1.98
C GLN A 446 6.97 -5.13 0.51
N VAL A 447 7.99 -4.93 -0.32
CA VAL A 447 7.98 -5.30 -1.74
C VAL A 447 7.98 -6.81 -1.89
N GLU A 448 8.86 -7.52 -1.20
CA GLU A 448 8.93 -8.99 -1.21
C GLU A 448 7.60 -9.61 -0.76
N GLY A 449 7.11 -9.23 0.43
CA GLY A 449 5.85 -9.75 0.96
C GLY A 449 4.63 -9.36 0.11
N GLY A 450 4.62 -8.19 -0.53
CA GLY A 450 3.58 -7.78 -1.45
C GLY A 450 3.56 -8.59 -2.74
N ALA A 451 4.73 -8.83 -3.31
CA ALA A 451 4.91 -9.63 -4.51
C ALA A 451 4.45 -11.09 -4.30
N ILE A 452 4.84 -11.72 -3.18
CA ILE A 452 4.40 -13.10 -2.87
C ILE A 452 2.90 -13.15 -2.58
N GLN A 453 2.34 -12.16 -1.91
CA GLN A 453 0.88 -12.08 -1.72
C GLN A 453 0.15 -11.93 -3.06
N GLY A 454 0.68 -11.13 -3.99
CA GLY A 454 0.16 -11.00 -5.35
C GLY A 454 0.28 -12.29 -6.17
N LEU A 455 1.35 -13.06 -5.97
CA LEU A 455 1.53 -14.38 -6.56
C LEU A 455 0.46 -15.37 -6.06
N GLY A 456 0.17 -15.38 -4.75
CA GLY A 456 -0.92 -16.18 -4.18
C GLY A 456 -2.25 -15.92 -4.87
N HIS A 457 -2.62 -14.64 -5.03
CA HIS A 457 -3.82 -14.25 -5.78
C HIS A 457 -3.79 -14.63 -7.26
N ALA A 458 -2.60 -14.69 -7.86
CA ALA A 458 -2.47 -15.05 -9.26
C ALA A 458 -2.76 -16.53 -9.51
N ILE A 459 -2.27 -17.44 -8.65
CA ILE A 459 -2.22 -18.87 -8.99
C ILE A 459 -2.81 -19.83 -7.93
N LEU A 460 -3.05 -19.39 -6.68
CA LEU A 460 -3.42 -20.30 -5.59
C LEU A 460 -4.73 -19.95 -4.88
N GLU A 461 -4.93 -18.67 -4.54
CA GLU A 461 -5.96 -18.25 -3.60
C GLU A 461 -7.32 -18.08 -4.29
N GLU A 462 -8.31 -18.87 -3.90
CA GLU A 462 -9.69 -18.74 -4.34
C GLU A 462 -10.65 -19.05 -3.19
N VAL A 463 -11.54 -18.13 -2.85
CA VAL A 463 -12.68 -18.43 -1.99
C VAL A 463 -13.79 -19.03 -2.85
N VAL A 464 -14.01 -20.32 -2.71
CA VAL A 464 -15.05 -21.04 -3.45
C VAL A 464 -16.38 -20.85 -2.75
N LEU A 465 -17.35 -20.24 -3.44
CA LEU A 465 -18.69 -19.97 -2.94
C LEU A 465 -19.73 -20.78 -3.68
N GLU A 466 -20.64 -21.43 -2.97
CA GLU A 466 -21.85 -22.04 -3.50
C GLU A 466 -23.04 -21.54 -2.66
N ASP A 467 -24.01 -20.93 -3.31
CA ASP A 467 -25.20 -20.37 -2.67
C ASP A 467 -24.90 -19.44 -1.48
N GLY A 468 -23.83 -18.64 -1.61
CA GLY A 468 -23.38 -17.73 -0.55
C GLY A 468 -22.57 -18.36 0.58
N VAL A 469 -22.28 -19.66 0.51
CA VAL A 469 -21.54 -20.40 1.54
C VAL A 469 -20.13 -20.72 1.06
N SER A 470 -19.12 -20.36 1.86
CA SER A 470 -17.73 -20.74 1.59
C SER A 470 -17.54 -22.26 1.73
N LYS A 471 -17.00 -22.90 0.71
CA LYS A 471 -16.76 -24.36 0.67
C LYS A 471 -15.34 -24.75 1.10
N ASN A 472 -14.44 -23.77 1.16
CA ASN A 472 -13.04 -23.99 1.53
C ASN A 472 -12.58 -23.03 2.66
N PRO A 473 -13.26 -23.04 3.85
CA PRO A 473 -12.97 -22.08 4.92
C PRO A 473 -11.74 -22.43 5.76
N HIS A 474 -10.94 -23.39 5.36
CA HIS A 474 -9.74 -23.87 6.06
C HIS A 474 -8.49 -23.69 5.23
N LEU A 475 -7.32 -23.52 5.89
CA LEU A 475 -6.02 -23.42 5.21
C LEU A 475 -5.57 -24.74 4.52
N LEU A 476 -6.29 -25.83 4.74
CA LEU A 476 -6.08 -27.07 3.99
C LEU A 476 -6.55 -26.93 2.54
N ASP A 477 -7.67 -26.24 2.33
CA ASP A 477 -8.34 -26.12 1.04
C ASP A 477 -8.18 -24.70 0.44
N TYR A 478 -8.20 -23.66 1.28
CA TYR A 478 -7.78 -22.31 0.88
C TYR A 478 -6.25 -22.22 0.99
N LYS A 479 -5.58 -22.36 -0.14
CA LYS A 479 -4.12 -22.43 -0.19
C LYS A 479 -3.51 -21.02 -0.30
N ILE A 480 -2.52 -20.75 0.53
CA ILE A 480 -1.65 -19.59 0.44
C ILE A 480 -0.24 -20.04 0.04
N PRO A 481 0.58 -19.16 -0.58
CA PRO A 481 1.96 -19.50 -0.92
C PRO A 481 2.77 -19.93 0.31
N THR A 482 3.48 -21.02 0.17
CA THR A 482 4.50 -21.48 1.12
C THR A 482 5.88 -20.99 0.69
N THR A 483 6.91 -21.26 1.50
CA THR A 483 8.31 -20.96 1.13
C THR A 483 8.79 -21.73 -0.09
N LEU A 484 8.15 -22.84 -0.45
CA LEU A 484 8.47 -23.62 -1.65
C LEU A 484 7.84 -23.02 -2.92
N ASP A 485 6.75 -22.28 -2.78
CA ASP A 485 6.06 -21.62 -3.89
C ASP A 485 6.67 -20.26 -4.21
N ALA A 486 7.37 -19.66 -3.24
CA ALA A 486 7.95 -18.32 -3.35
C ALA A 486 9.24 -18.36 -4.21
N PRO A 487 9.30 -17.67 -5.36
CA PRO A 487 10.53 -17.51 -6.10
C PRO A 487 11.47 -16.52 -5.40
N PRO A 488 12.77 -16.49 -5.75
CA PRO A 488 13.62 -15.36 -5.41
C PRO A 488 13.02 -14.05 -5.93
N VAL A 489 12.92 -13.05 -5.06
CA VAL A 489 12.44 -11.70 -5.39
C VAL A 489 13.61 -10.74 -5.42
N VAL A 490 13.86 -10.14 -6.58
CA VAL A 490 14.87 -9.07 -6.72
C VAL A 490 14.18 -7.73 -6.55
N VAL A 491 14.51 -7.00 -5.50
CA VAL A 491 13.95 -5.67 -5.21
C VAL A 491 14.90 -4.57 -5.66
N VAL A 492 14.39 -3.63 -6.44
CA VAL A 492 15.09 -2.41 -6.86
C VAL A 492 14.28 -1.22 -6.38
N LEU A 493 14.88 -0.38 -5.54
CA LEU A 493 14.26 0.84 -5.04
C LEU A 493 14.92 2.06 -5.71
N LEU A 494 14.10 2.88 -6.37
CA LEU A 494 14.50 4.18 -6.88
C LEU A 494 14.13 5.23 -5.84
N GLU A 495 15.07 6.12 -5.53
CA GLU A 495 14.91 7.17 -4.54
C GLU A 495 14.94 8.54 -5.22
N SER A 496 13.82 8.92 -5.85
CA SER A 496 13.69 10.19 -6.59
C SER A 496 13.61 11.44 -5.68
N GLY A 497 13.29 11.27 -4.39
CA GLY A 497 13.07 12.36 -3.46
C GLY A 497 11.79 13.19 -3.73
N GLN A 498 10.89 12.72 -4.61
CA GLN A 498 9.75 13.51 -5.11
C GLN A 498 8.42 13.20 -4.38
N GLY A 499 8.42 12.43 -3.31
CA GLY A 499 7.21 12.11 -2.55
C GLY A 499 6.76 13.23 -1.60
N LEU A 500 5.52 13.16 -1.15
CA LEU A 500 4.93 14.09 -0.17
C LEU A 500 5.16 13.67 1.29
N GLY A 501 5.74 12.50 1.52
CA GLY A 501 6.11 12.02 2.85
C GLY A 501 7.37 12.71 3.39
N PRO A 502 7.74 12.41 4.65
CA PRO A 502 8.94 12.98 5.25
C PRO A 502 10.16 12.70 4.37
N PHE A 503 11.02 13.71 4.21
CA PHE A 503 12.22 13.71 3.34
C PHE A 503 11.94 13.33 1.87
N GLY A 504 10.72 13.48 1.38
CA GLY A 504 10.34 13.13 0.02
C GLY A 504 9.98 11.65 -0.18
N ALA A 505 9.66 10.94 0.89
CA ALA A 505 9.24 9.53 0.84
C ALA A 505 7.88 9.36 0.14
N LYS A 506 7.70 8.20 -0.52
CA LYS A 506 6.42 7.72 -1.03
C LYS A 506 6.00 6.45 -0.27
N GLY A 507 4.70 6.16 -0.27
CA GLY A 507 4.19 4.95 0.36
C GLY A 507 4.40 3.71 -0.51
N ILE A 508 4.75 2.56 0.09
CA ILE A 508 5.02 1.30 -0.62
C ILE A 508 4.14 0.13 -0.13
N GLY A 509 3.28 0.36 0.88
CA GLY A 509 2.50 -0.72 1.48
C GLY A 509 1.61 -1.48 0.49
N GLU A 510 0.82 -0.80 -0.31
CA GLU A 510 -0.09 -1.38 -1.30
C GLU A 510 0.54 -1.53 -2.69
N PRO A 511 1.33 -0.55 -3.20
CA PRO A 511 1.94 -0.65 -4.52
C PRO A 511 2.69 -1.96 -4.76
N ALA A 512 3.35 -2.47 -3.72
CA ALA A 512 4.16 -3.69 -3.74
C ALA A 512 3.41 -4.96 -4.24
N MET A 513 2.08 -4.98 -4.17
CA MET A 513 1.26 -6.12 -4.59
C MET A 513 0.57 -5.88 -5.94
N THR A 514 0.32 -4.62 -6.31
CA THR A 514 -0.60 -4.26 -7.39
C THR A 514 -0.26 -4.91 -8.74
N PRO A 515 0.98 -4.89 -9.26
CA PRO A 515 1.27 -5.38 -10.61
C PRO A 515 1.53 -6.88 -10.68
N THR A 516 1.70 -7.60 -9.56
CA THR A 516 2.12 -9.00 -9.58
C THR A 516 1.16 -9.93 -10.34
N PRO A 517 -0.18 -9.92 -10.07
CA PRO A 517 -1.07 -10.82 -10.79
C PRO A 517 -1.11 -10.55 -12.28
N ALA A 518 -1.01 -9.28 -12.68
CA ALA A 518 -0.96 -8.89 -14.09
C ALA A 518 0.32 -9.40 -14.77
N ALA A 519 1.47 -9.26 -14.11
CA ALA A 519 2.74 -9.78 -14.63
C ALA A 519 2.70 -11.30 -14.83
N VAL A 520 2.16 -12.03 -13.85
CA VAL A 520 1.99 -13.50 -13.92
C VAL A 520 1.03 -13.87 -15.04
N MET A 521 -0.13 -13.21 -15.14
CA MET A 521 -1.13 -13.46 -16.19
C MET A 521 -0.54 -13.25 -17.58
N ASN A 522 0.20 -12.18 -17.79
CA ASN A 522 0.83 -11.88 -19.09
C ASN A 522 1.89 -12.93 -19.45
N ALA A 523 2.68 -13.41 -18.48
CA ALA A 523 3.65 -14.48 -18.68
C ALA A 523 2.97 -15.80 -19.04
N VAL A 524 1.95 -16.21 -18.27
CA VAL A 524 1.19 -17.45 -18.47
C VAL A 524 0.46 -17.43 -19.82
N SER A 525 -0.22 -16.33 -20.14
CA SER A 525 -0.90 -16.17 -21.44
C SER A 525 0.07 -16.26 -22.63
N ARG A 526 1.29 -15.76 -22.45
CA ARG A 526 2.34 -15.85 -23.47
C ARG A 526 2.85 -17.28 -23.62
N ALA A 527 3.07 -18.00 -22.52
CA ALA A 527 3.46 -19.41 -22.53
C ALA A 527 2.36 -20.27 -23.16
N ALA A 528 1.10 -20.03 -22.81
CA ALA A 528 -0.05 -20.76 -23.35
C ALA A 528 -0.33 -20.46 -24.82
N GLY A 529 0.15 -19.33 -25.37
CA GLY A 529 -0.21 -18.86 -26.71
C GLY A 529 -1.65 -18.37 -26.83
N ALA A 530 -2.39 -18.26 -25.71
CA ALA A 530 -3.78 -17.82 -25.63
C ALA A 530 -4.02 -17.00 -24.35
N PRO A 531 -5.00 -16.08 -24.31
CA PRO A 531 -5.35 -15.34 -23.10
C PRO A 531 -5.85 -16.28 -21.99
N VAL A 532 -5.23 -16.19 -20.81
CA VAL A 532 -5.71 -16.83 -19.56
C VAL A 532 -6.06 -15.70 -18.61
N VAL A 533 -7.34 -15.35 -18.53
CA VAL A 533 -7.81 -14.10 -17.88
C VAL A 533 -8.74 -14.33 -16.69
N GLN A 534 -8.99 -15.57 -16.33
CA GLN A 534 -9.81 -15.95 -15.18
C GLN A 534 -8.90 -16.31 -14.00
N PHE A 535 -9.04 -15.60 -12.89
CA PHE A 535 -8.24 -15.79 -11.68
C PHE A 535 -8.94 -16.70 -10.67
N PRO A 536 -8.14 -17.45 -9.86
CA PRO A 536 -6.70 -17.69 -10.04
C PRO A 536 -6.41 -18.47 -11.32
N LEU A 537 -5.17 -18.38 -11.82
CA LEU A 537 -4.71 -19.07 -13.04
C LEU A 537 -4.42 -20.54 -12.70
N THR A 538 -5.47 -21.31 -12.40
CA THR A 538 -5.33 -22.73 -12.01
C THR A 538 -4.80 -23.57 -13.18
N ALA A 539 -4.20 -24.72 -12.87
CA ALA A 539 -3.70 -25.65 -13.87
C ALA A 539 -4.79 -26.03 -14.91
N GLU A 540 -6.03 -26.20 -14.47
CA GLU A 540 -7.18 -26.49 -15.35
C GLU A 540 -7.46 -25.35 -16.34
N ARG A 541 -7.46 -24.08 -15.85
CA ARG A 541 -7.70 -22.89 -16.67
C ARG A 541 -6.56 -22.69 -17.69
N VAL A 542 -5.32 -22.94 -17.28
CA VAL A 542 -4.14 -22.87 -18.14
C VAL A 542 -4.16 -23.99 -19.19
N LEU A 543 -4.45 -25.22 -18.79
CA LEU A 543 -4.54 -26.37 -19.68
C LEU A 543 -5.65 -26.19 -20.73
N ALA A 544 -6.79 -25.60 -20.35
CA ALA A 544 -7.85 -25.28 -21.28
C ALA A 544 -7.40 -24.29 -22.37
N ALA A 545 -6.62 -23.26 -21.99
CA ALA A 545 -6.06 -22.30 -22.93
C ALA A 545 -5.00 -22.91 -23.86
N LEU A 546 -4.15 -23.80 -23.34
CA LEU A 546 -3.16 -24.56 -24.14
C LEU A 546 -3.80 -25.41 -25.23
N LYS A 547 -4.98 -26.00 -24.95
CA LYS A 547 -5.72 -26.81 -25.91
C LYS A 547 -6.44 -26.00 -27.00
N HIS A 548 -6.68 -24.71 -26.76
CA HIS A 548 -7.36 -23.82 -27.67
C HIS A 548 -6.53 -22.54 -27.91
N PRO A 549 -5.33 -22.64 -28.51
CA PRO A 549 -4.49 -21.49 -28.77
C PRO A 549 -5.21 -20.50 -29.69
N SER A 550 -5.08 -19.22 -29.42
CA SER A 550 -5.60 -18.17 -30.31
C SER A 550 -4.93 -18.27 -31.69
N PRO A 551 -5.67 -18.11 -32.82
CA PRO A 551 -5.04 -18.08 -34.12
C PRO A 551 -3.98 -16.96 -34.16
N PRO A 552 -2.85 -17.17 -34.90
CA PRO A 552 -1.84 -16.14 -35.05
C PRO A 552 -2.46 -14.84 -35.58
N SER A 553 -2.01 -13.72 -35.05
CA SER A 553 -2.48 -12.38 -35.43
C SER A 553 -2.27 -12.17 -36.94
N GLY A 554 -3.30 -12.32 -37.72
CA GLY A 554 -3.27 -12.17 -39.19
C GLY A 554 -4.52 -12.68 -39.88
N GLU A 555 -5.27 -13.61 -39.28
CA GLU A 555 -6.45 -14.20 -39.90
C GLU A 555 -7.74 -13.91 -39.09
N ARG A 556 -8.15 -12.64 -39.04
CA ARG A 556 -9.55 -12.28 -38.93
C ARG A 556 -9.92 -11.47 -40.14
N ALA A 557 -10.23 -12.19 -41.19
CA ALA A 557 -10.95 -11.66 -42.34
C ALA A 557 -12.44 -11.57 -41.96
N GLY A 558 -13.08 -10.47 -42.31
CA GLY A 558 -14.50 -10.29 -42.36
C GLY A 558 -15.15 -9.72 -41.13
#